data_430defe073dc812e32b7744d6edae8b6
#
_entry.id   430defe073dc812e32b7744d6edae8b6
#
_cell.length_a   1.000
_cell.length_b   1.000
_cell.length_c   1.000
_cell.angle_alpha   90.00
_cell.angle_beta   90.00
_cell.angle_gamma   90.00
#
_symmetry.space_group_name_H-M   'P 1'
#
loop_
_entity.id
_entity.type
_entity.pdbx_description
1 polymer ?
#
loop_
_entity_poly.entity_id
_entity_poly.type
_entity_poly.pdbx_seq_one_letter_code
_entity_poly.pdbx_strand_id
1 'polypeptide(L)'
;PCFIAYPYVYKKITERVPGSKGIMTGAVMASMAGLVMGAFFVVLQTTISGITSLPAGVFMMLMLPVHFVIGAVEGFATAMVIIYVYARMPEVFNGGSPDDRGVGMKRAVAVFSVLALLTGGFFAWYASSSPDGLEWSILNVTGTTELDAPQTHIHALFSSLQDMIAPLPDYSIKGETYSENMGTTVSGIVGSIITLTFAVLMGMMFSRRKSRQ
;
A
#
# COMPACT_ATOMS: atom_id res chain seq x y z
N PRO A 1 -7.04 8.72 -1.91
CA PRO A 1 -6.68 9.05 -0.51
C PRO A 1 -5.95 10.38 -0.40
N CYS A 2 -4.83 10.61 -1.13
CA CYS A 2 -3.99 11.80 -0.99
C CYS A 2 -4.72 13.14 -1.17
N PHE A 3 -5.63 13.25 -2.12
CA PHE A 3 -6.35 14.48 -2.43
C PHE A 3 -7.62 14.69 -1.60
N ILE A 4 -8.11 13.67 -0.92
CA ILE A 4 -9.34 13.73 -0.13
C ILE A 4 -9.05 13.41 1.34
N ALA A 5 -8.59 12.20 1.66
CA ALA A 5 -8.42 11.77 3.03
C ALA A 5 -7.36 12.60 3.78
N TYR A 6 -6.24 12.94 3.13
CA TYR A 6 -5.23 13.77 3.76
C TYR A 6 -5.72 15.20 4.06
N PRO A 7 -6.18 16.02 3.07
CA PRO A 7 -6.53 17.42 3.36
C PRO A 7 -7.82 17.60 4.15
N TYR A 8 -8.81 16.73 3.95
CA TYR A 8 -10.14 16.90 4.55
C TYR A 8 -10.33 16.11 5.85
N VAL A 9 -9.56 15.05 6.08
CA VAL A 9 -9.67 14.24 7.30
C VAL A 9 -8.43 14.46 8.17
N TYR A 10 -7.25 14.00 7.72
CA TYR A 10 -6.03 14.03 8.53
C TYR A 10 -5.68 15.44 8.97
N LYS A 11 -5.53 16.36 8.01
CA LYS A 11 -5.11 17.74 8.29
C LYS A 11 -6.09 18.46 9.22
N LYS A 12 -7.41 18.34 8.96
CA LYS A 12 -8.42 18.98 9.82
C LYS A 12 -8.44 18.44 11.25
N ILE A 13 -8.16 17.16 11.45
CA ILE A 13 -8.10 16.56 12.79
C ILE A 13 -6.83 17.02 13.51
N THR A 14 -5.68 16.98 12.83
CA THR A 14 -4.40 17.38 13.43
C THR A 14 -4.31 18.88 13.73
N GLU A 15 -5.00 19.72 12.97
CA GLU A 15 -5.13 21.16 13.26
C GLU A 15 -5.99 21.45 14.50
N ARG A 16 -7.02 20.62 14.77
CA ARG A 16 -7.90 20.78 15.95
C ARG A 16 -7.34 20.12 17.21
N VAL A 17 -6.64 19.02 17.05
CA VAL A 17 -6.06 18.24 18.15
C VAL A 17 -4.55 18.12 17.91
N PRO A 18 -3.75 19.05 18.45
CA PRO A 18 -2.31 19.04 18.26
C PRO A 18 -1.64 17.87 18.99
N GLY A 19 -0.45 17.48 18.49
CA GLY A 19 0.39 16.44 19.10
C GLY A 19 0.01 15.02 18.73
N SER A 20 0.56 14.06 19.46
CA SER A 20 0.46 12.62 19.15
C SER A 20 -0.98 12.10 19.10
N LYS A 21 -1.88 12.66 19.90
CA LYS A 21 -3.31 12.26 19.88
C LYS A 21 -3.97 12.65 18.56
N GLY A 22 -3.71 13.84 18.04
CA GLY A 22 -4.24 14.28 16.76
C GLY A 22 -3.65 13.49 15.59
N ILE A 23 -2.35 13.17 15.64
CA ILE A 23 -1.69 12.32 14.65
C ILE A 23 -2.35 10.94 14.66
N MET A 24 -2.55 10.33 15.83
CA MET A 24 -3.17 9.04 15.97
C MET A 24 -4.59 9.00 15.40
N THR A 25 -5.46 9.88 15.88
CA THR A 25 -6.86 9.91 15.42
C THR A 25 -6.97 10.32 13.96
N GLY A 26 -6.15 11.30 13.54
CA GLY A 26 -6.12 11.76 12.15
C GLY A 26 -5.68 10.68 11.17
N ALA A 27 -4.62 9.94 11.48
CA ALA A 27 -4.12 8.88 10.62
C ALA A 27 -5.09 7.70 10.53
N VAL A 28 -5.65 7.25 11.67
CA VAL A 28 -6.64 6.18 11.68
C VAL A 28 -7.88 6.56 10.87
N MET A 29 -8.46 7.72 11.11
CA MET A 29 -9.67 8.17 10.39
C MET A 29 -9.41 8.40 8.89
N ALA A 30 -8.25 8.94 8.53
CA ALA A 30 -7.89 9.15 7.14
C ALA A 30 -7.61 7.84 6.40
N SER A 31 -6.98 6.87 7.05
CA SER A 31 -6.75 5.53 6.48
C SER A 31 -8.07 4.79 6.26
N MET A 32 -8.94 4.76 7.27
CA MET A 32 -10.27 4.17 7.15
C MET A 32 -11.06 4.79 5.99
N ALA A 33 -11.12 6.13 5.93
CA ALA A 33 -11.79 6.82 4.84
C ALA A 33 -11.16 6.53 3.48
N GLY A 34 -9.83 6.46 3.41
CA GLY A 34 -9.09 6.17 2.19
C GLY A 34 -9.33 4.75 1.68
N LEU A 35 -9.27 3.74 2.55
CA LEU A 35 -9.49 2.35 2.18
C LEU A 35 -10.95 2.08 1.80
N VAL A 36 -11.91 2.60 2.56
CA VAL A 36 -13.34 2.47 2.23
C VAL A 36 -13.65 3.13 0.87
N MET A 37 -13.06 4.30 0.61
CA MET A 37 -13.21 4.97 -0.68
C MET A 37 -12.57 4.15 -1.82
N GLY A 38 -11.39 3.56 -1.59
CA GLY A 38 -10.74 2.64 -2.53
C GLY A 38 -11.61 1.43 -2.84
N ALA A 39 -12.10 0.75 -1.81
CA ALA A 39 -13.00 -0.39 -1.92
C ALA A 39 -14.30 -0.03 -2.68
N PHE A 40 -14.89 1.12 -2.38
CA PHE A 40 -16.05 1.62 -3.10
C PHE A 40 -15.79 1.80 -4.60
N PHE A 41 -14.65 2.41 -4.96
CA PHE A 41 -14.30 2.59 -6.37
C PHE A 41 -13.99 1.27 -7.08
N VAL A 42 -13.42 0.27 -6.41
CA VAL A 42 -13.25 -1.08 -6.97
C VAL A 42 -14.62 -1.68 -7.31
N VAL A 43 -15.57 -1.65 -6.38
CA VAL A 43 -16.93 -2.15 -6.62
C VAL A 43 -17.60 -1.40 -7.77
N LEU A 44 -17.47 -0.07 -7.80
CA LEU A 44 -18.04 0.78 -8.85
C LEU A 44 -17.46 0.45 -10.22
N GLN A 45 -16.13 0.36 -10.35
CA GLN A 45 -15.45 0.01 -11.59
C GLN A 45 -15.84 -1.38 -12.08
N THR A 46 -15.85 -2.36 -11.18
CA THR A 46 -16.26 -3.74 -11.49
C THR A 46 -17.70 -3.80 -12.00
N THR A 47 -18.61 -3.04 -11.36
CA THR A 47 -20.00 -2.98 -11.76
C THR A 47 -20.17 -2.30 -13.12
N ILE A 48 -19.50 -1.16 -13.35
CA ILE A 48 -19.61 -0.40 -14.60
C ILE A 48 -18.95 -1.15 -15.77
N SER A 49 -17.90 -1.90 -15.52
CA SER A 49 -17.20 -2.66 -16.56
C SER A 49 -18.10 -3.71 -17.22
N GLY A 50 -19.07 -4.24 -16.47
CA GLY A 50 -19.97 -5.29 -16.96
C GLY A 50 -19.25 -6.62 -17.29
N ILE A 51 -17.97 -6.74 -16.95
CA ILE A 51 -17.12 -7.90 -17.25
C ILE A 51 -17.45 -9.07 -16.31
N THR A 52 -17.88 -8.76 -15.09
CA THR A 52 -18.14 -9.75 -14.06
C THR A 52 -19.63 -9.81 -13.71
N SER A 53 -20.12 -10.98 -13.38
CA SER A 53 -21.49 -11.21 -12.90
C SER A 53 -21.67 -10.96 -11.39
N LEU A 54 -20.72 -10.25 -10.76
CA LEU A 54 -20.79 -9.94 -9.33
C LEU A 54 -22.00 -9.04 -9.01
N PRO A 55 -22.91 -9.46 -8.12
CA PRO A 55 -24.02 -8.62 -7.68
C PRO A 55 -23.49 -7.45 -6.85
N ALA A 56 -23.51 -6.24 -7.42
CA ALA A 56 -22.90 -5.03 -6.86
C ALA A 56 -23.26 -4.76 -5.40
N GLY A 57 -24.55 -4.97 -5.04
CA GLY A 57 -25.02 -4.74 -3.66
C GLY A 57 -24.38 -5.68 -2.65
N VAL A 58 -24.33 -6.98 -2.95
CA VAL A 58 -23.72 -7.99 -2.06
C VAL A 58 -22.20 -7.78 -1.97
N PHE A 59 -21.56 -7.55 -3.11
CA PHE A 59 -20.12 -7.29 -3.15
C PHE A 59 -19.75 -6.03 -2.35
N MET A 60 -20.53 -4.95 -2.46
CA MET A 60 -20.34 -3.73 -1.67
C MET A 60 -20.52 -3.99 -0.16
N MET A 61 -21.54 -4.76 0.23
CA MET A 61 -21.79 -5.09 1.65
C MET A 61 -20.66 -5.90 2.29
N LEU A 62 -19.89 -6.64 1.52
CA LEU A 62 -18.73 -7.39 1.99
C LEU A 62 -17.44 -6.55 1.94
N MET A 63 -17.20 -5.87 0.81
CA MET A 63 -15.98 -5.10 0.57
C MET A 63 -15.80 -3.94 1.56
N LEU A 64 -16.83 -3.13 1.78
CA LEU A 64 -16.66 -1.91 2.56
C LEU A 64 -16.35 -2.17 4.05
N PRO A 65 -17.09 -3.06 4.77
CA PRO A 65 -16.80 -3.34 6.18
C PRO A 65 -15.41 -3.94 6.40
N VAL A 66 -14.98 -4.86 5.54
CA VAL A 66 -13.64 -5.46 5.64
C VAL A 66 -12.56 -4.39 5.49
N HIS A 67 -12.66 -3.54 4.47
CA HIS A 67 -11.70 -2.46 4.25
C HIS A 67 -11.77 -1.35 5.31
N PHE A 68 -12.90 -1.18 5.96
CA PHE A 68 -13.02 -0.30 7.12
C PHE A 68 -12.17 -0.81 8.30
N VAL A 69 -12.22 -2.10 8.60
CA VAL A 69 -11.42 -2.72 9.67
C VAL A 69 -9.93 -2.72 9.32
N ILE A 70 -9.58 -3.10 8.08
CA ILE A 70 -8.19 -3.03 7.58
C ILE A 70 -7.67 -1.60 7.71
N GLY A 71 -8.47 -0.60 7.31
CA GLY A 71 -8.12 0.82 7.42
C GLY A 71 -7.82 1.28 8.84
N ALA A 72 -8.52 0.73 9.84
CA ALA A 72 -8.24 1.04 11.24
C ALA A 72 -6.85 0.50 11.67
N VAL A 73 -6.53 -0.74 11.30
CA VAL A 73 -5.24 -1.37 11.63
C VAL A 73 -4.08 -0.67 10.91
N GLU A 74 -4.21 -0.43 9.60
CA GLU A 74 -3.19 0.28 8.81
C GLU A 74 -3.01 1.73 9.28
N GLY A 75 -4.10 2.40 9.61
CA GLY A 75 -4.07 3.75 10.17
C GLY A 75 -3.35 3.81 11.50
N PHE A 76 -3.56 2.82 12.37
CA PHE A 76 -2.82 2.70 13.62
C PHE A 76 -1.32 2.48 13.39
N ALA A 77 -0.94 1.55 12.52
CA ALA A 77 0.46 1.31 12.18
C ALA A 77 1.11 2.57 11.58
N THR A 78 0.44 3.25 10.66
CA THR A 78 0.88 4.52 10.06
C THR A 78 1.05 5.60 11.11
N ALA A 79 0.11 5.72 12.04
CA ALA A 79 0.20 6.70 13.14
C ALA A 79 1.43 6.47 14.02
N MET A 80 1.74 5.21 14.35
CA MET A 80 2.92 4.88 15.14
C MET A 80 4.22 5.31 14.46
N VAL A 81 4.32 5.09 13.14
CA VAL A 81 5.47 5.54 12.34
C VAL A 81 5.57 7.08 12.33
N ILE A 82 4.46 7.77 12.08
CA ILE A 82 4.44 9.24 12.06
C ILE A 82 4.80 9.81 13.42
N ILE A 83 4.25 9.28 14.52
CA ILE A 83 4.56 9.72 15.89
C ILE A 83 6.04 9.50 16.21
N TYR A 84 6.59 8.36 15.81
CA TYR A 84 8.02 8.08 16.00
C TYR A 84 8.90 9.10 15.26
N VAL A 85 8.59 9.37 13.99
CA VAL A 85 9.32 10.36 13.18
C VAL A 85 9.14 11.78 13.76
N TYR A 86 7.93 12.13 14.15
CA TYR A 86 7.63 13.43 14.77
C TYR A 86 8.43 13.66 16.07
N ALA A 87 8.54 12.62 16.90
CA ALA A 87 9.27 12.70 18.16
C ALA A 87 10.79 12.74 17.99
N ARG A 88 11.32 12.13 16.93
CA ARG A 88 12.77 12.02 16.71
C ARG A 88 13.32 13.05 15.73
N MET A 89 12.51 13.56 14.85
CA MET A 89 12.90 14.46 13.76
C MET A 89 11.80 15.51 13.49
N PRO A 90 11.52 16.39 14.47
CA PRO A 90 10.47 17.42 14.31
C PRO A 90 10.76 18.38 13.16
N GLU A 91 12.03 18.55 12.77
CA GLU A 91 12.47 19.36 11.65
C GLU A 91 11.91 18.90 10.29
N VAL A 92 11.60 17.61 10.13
CA VAL A 92 10.97 17.07 8.91
C VAL A 92 9.58 17.66 8.70
N PHE A 93 8.86 17.94 9.80
CA PHE A 93 7.49 18.49 9.75
C PHE A 93 7.47 20.02 9.74
N ASN A 94 8.51 20.65 10.29
CA ASN A 94 8.60 22.12 10.41
C ASN A 94 9.29 22.78 9.22
N GLY A 95 9.58 22.05 8.14
CA GLY A 95 10.21 22.59 6.93
C GLY A 95 11.68 22.98 7.11
N GLY A 96 12.37 22.36 8.07
CA GLY A 96 13.80 22.56 8.31
C GLY A 96 14.67 22.30 7.08
N SER A 97 15.77 23.05 7.00
CA SER A 97 16.71 22.99 5.87
C SER A 97 17.32 21.59 5.72
N PRO A 98 17.65 21.13 4.49
CA PRO A 98 18.34 19.86 4.28
C PRO A 98 19.65 19.72 5.05
N ASP A 99 20.34 20.81 5.35
CA ASP A 99 21.61 20.83 6.06
C ASP A 99 21.46 20.53 7.56
N ASP A 100 20.30 20.81 8.17
CA ASP A 100 20.01 20.51 9.58
C ASP A 100 19.65 19.03 9.81
N ARG A 101 19.53 18.24 8.77
CA ARG A 101 19.15 16.82 8.79
C ARG A 101 20.32 15.91 9.19
N GLY A 102 20.98 16.25 10.29
CA GLY A 102 22.17 15.55 10.79
C GLY A 102 21.99 14.04 11.06
N VAL A 103 22.68 13.55 12.07
CA VAL A 103 22.77 12.13 12.48
C VAL A 103 21.38 11.45 12.67
N GLY A 104 20.35 12.20 13.04
CA GLY A 104 18.98 11.70 13.25
C GLY A 104 18.35 11.10 11.98
N MET A 105 18.46 11.81 10.85
CA MET A 105 17.91 11.34 9.57
C MET A 105 18.61 10.06 9.08
N LYS A 106 19.95 10.02 9.12
CA LYS A 106 20.71 8.82 8.71
C LYS A 106 20.35 7.61 9.57
N ARG A 107 20.18 7.83 10.88
CA ARG A 107 19.80 6.75 11.81
C ARG A 107 18.36 6.26 11.55
N ALA A 108 17.41 7.17 11.30
CA ALA A 108 16.04 6.79 10.97
C ALA A 108 15.96 6.04 9.64
N VAL A 109 16.63 6.54 8.60
CA VAL A 109 16.70 5.83 7.31
C VAL A 109 17.30 4.44 7.48
N ALA A 110 18.38 4.30 8.26
CA ALA A 110 18.98 2.99 8.55
C ALA A 110 18.00 2.06 9.27
N VAL A 111 17.31 2.53 10.31
CA VAL A 111 16.32 1.74 11.06
C VAL A 111 15.19 1.29 10.15
N PHE A 112 14.58 2.19 9.38
CA PHE A 112 13.49 1.83 8.46
C PHE A 112 13.96 0.93 7.33
N SER A 113 15.19 1.10 6.81
CA SER A 113 15.75 0.19 5.81
C SER A 113 15.94 -1.22 6.36
N VAL A 114 16.47 -1.35 7.58
CA VAL A 114 16.62 -2.65 8.25
C VAL A 114 15.26 -3.29 8.51
N LEU A 115 14.28 -2.53 9.02
CA LEU A 115 12.93 -3.03 9.24
C LEU A 115 12.27 -3.49 7.92
N ALA A 116 12.42 -2.72 6.83
CA ALA A 116 11.89 -3.09 5.52
C ALA A 116 12.52 -4.38 5.00
N LEU A 117 13.84 -4.54 5.12
CA LEU A 117 14.56 -5.75 4.72
C LEU A 117 14.15 -6.96 5.57
N LEU A 118 14.00 -6.79 6.88
CA LEU A 118 13.55 -7.86 7.77
C LEU A 118 12.11 -8.25 7.45
N THR A 119 11.24 -7.27 7.21
CA THR A 119 9.82 -7.54 6.90
C THR A 119 9.69 -8.22 5.54
N GLY A 120 10.29 -7.69 4.48
CA GLY A 120 10.21 -8.25 3.13
C GLY A 120 11.01 -9.53 2.94
N GLY A 121 12.16 -9.69 3.66
CA GLY A 121 13.04 -10.85 3.51
C GLY A 121 12.70 -12.02 4.43
N PHE A 122 12.33 -11.76 5.68
CA PHE A 122 12.15 -12.81 6.68
C PHE A 122 10.69 -12.93 7.17
N PHE A 123 10.08 -11.83 7.60
CA PHE A 123 8.72 -11.89 8.13
C PHE A 123 7.67 -12.22 7.06
N ALA A 124 7.98 -11.99 5.77
CA ALA A 124 7.13 -12.39 4.67
C ALA A 124 6.88 -13.92 4.62
N TRP A 125 7.74 -14.73 5.20
CA TRP A 125 7.53 -16.19 5.29
C TRP A 125 6.36 -16.57 6.19
N TYR A 126 5.99 -15.70 7.11
CA TYR A 126 4.87 -15.86 8.03
C TYR A 126 3.61 -15.16 7.52
N ALA A 127 3.65 -14.64 6.29
CA ALA A 127 2.47 -14.05 5.67
C ALA A 127 1.37 -15.11 5.56
N SER A 128 0.14 -14.70 5.85
CA SER A 128 -1.01 -15.59 5.71
C SER A 128 -1.27 -15.93 4.24
N SER A 129 -1.52 -17.19 3.96
CA SER A 129 -2.03 -17.65 2.66
C SER A 129 -3.56 -17.53 2.55
N SER A 130 -4.20 -16.95 3.57
CA SER A 130 -5.65 -16.71 3.54
C SER A 130 -5.98 -15.56 2.59
N PRO A 131 -7.17 -15.61 1.94
CA PRO A 131 -7.63 -14.57 1.04
C PRO A 131 -7.54 -13.17 1.67
N ASP A 132 -7.10 -12.18 0.91
CA ASP A 132 -7.14 -10.78 1.33
C ASP A 132 -8.57 -10.22 1.36
N GLY A 133 -8.75 -8.94 1.64
CA GLY A 133 -10.09 -8.35 1.75
C GLY A 133 -10.88 -8.36 0.45
N LEU A 134 -10.21 -8.27 -0.70
CA LEU A 134 -10.84 -8.36 -2.02
C LEU A 134 -11.17 -9.81 -2.36
N GLU A 135 -10.20 -10.70 -2.29
CA GLU A 135 -10.35 -12.14 -2.54
C GLU A 135 -11.40 -12.76 -1.62
N TRP A 136 -11.39 -12.40 -0.32
CA TRP A 136 -12.40 -12.84 0.64
C TRP A 136 -13.81 -12.40 0.23
N SER A 137 -13.95 -11.16 -0.24
CA SER A 137 -15.24 -10.65 -0.69
C SER A 137 -15.72 -11.36 -1.97
N ILE A 138 -14.82 -11.64 -2.91
CA ILE A 138 -15.11 -12.41 -4.12
C ILE A 138 -15.49 -13.84 -3.75
N LEU A 139 -14.71 -14.51 -2.90
CA LEU A 139 -14.95 -15.86 -2.43
C LEU A 139 -16.35 -16.03 -1.82
N ASN A 140 -16.79 -15.09 -0.99
CA ASN A 140 -18.11 -15.13 -0.35
C ASN A 140 -19.27 -14.84 -1.33
N VAL A 141 -19.00 -14.28 -2.49
CA VAL A 141 -20.01 -14.03 -3.53
C VAL A 141 -20.06 -15.16 -4.56
N THR A 142 -18.89 -15.64 -4.99
CA THR A 142 -18.75 -16.55 -6.14
C THR A 142 -18.37 -17.99 -5.77
N GLY A 143 -17.84 -18.20 -4.56
CA GLY A 143 -17.28 -19.48 -4.13
C GLY A 143 -15.83 -19.70 -4.58
N THR A 144 -15.22 -18.75 -5.31
CA THR A 144 -13.81 -18.79 -5.76
C THR A 144 -13.12 -17.49 -5.41
N THR A 145 -11.81 -17.52 -5.19
CA THR A 145 -11.00 -16.30 -4.91
C THR A 145 -10.69 -15.49 -6.17
N GLU A 146 -10.76 -16.15 -7.32
CA GLU A 146 -10.47 -15.56 -8.63
C GLU A 146 -11.74 -15.50 -9.49
N LEU A 147 -11.79 -14.49 -10.34
CA LEU A 147 -12.85 -14.35 -11.34
C LEU A 147 -12.32 -14.77 -12.69
N ASP A 148 -13.10 -15.58 -13.40
CA ASP A 148 -12.78 -15.95 -14.77
C ASP A 148 -12.73 -14.68 -15.65
N ALA A 149 -11.57 -14.45 -16.26
CA ALA A 149 -11.42 -13.36 -17.21
C ALA A 149 -12.17 -13.70 -18.52
N PRO A 150 -12.86 -12.71 -19.13
CA PRO A 150 -13.47 -12.93 -20.44
C PRO A 150 -12.39 -13.32 -21.44
N GLN A 151 -12.61 -14.41 -22.17
CA GLN A 151 -11.70 -14.94 -23.19
C GLN A 151 -11.75 -14.07 -24.47
N THR A 152 -11.51 -12.76 -24.33
CA THR A 152 -11.39 -11.89 -25.50
C THR A 152 -9.94 -11.91 -26.02
N HIS A 153 -9.77 -11.70 -27.31
CA HIS A 153 -8.45 -11.70 -27.97
C HIS A 153 -7.47 -10.73 -27.33
N ILE A 154 -7.95 -9.59 -26.84
CA ILE A 154 -7.13 -8.56 -26.17
C ILE A 154 -6.64 -9.07 -24.80
N HIS A 155 -7.50 -9.69 -24.00
CA HIS A 155 -7.11 -10.25 -22.70
C HIS A 155 -6.09 -11.38 -22.86
N ALA A 156 -6.28 -12.28 -23.82
CA ALA A 156 -5.32 -13.35 -24.13
C ALA A 156 -3.95 -12.80 -24.54
N LEU A 157 -3.91 -11.71 -25.34
CA LEU A 157 -2.67 -11.06 -25.74
C LEU A 157 -1.94 -10.46 -24.53
N PHE A 158 -2.65 -9.73 -23.66
CA PHE A 158 -2.03 -9.13 -22.47
C PHE A 158 -1.62 -10.18 -21.43
N SER A 159 -2.37 -11.26 -21.26
CA SER A 159 -1.99 -12.39 -20.41
C SER A 159 -0.70 -13.03 -20.90
N SER A 160 -0.60 -13.34 -22.20
CA SER A 160 0.63 -13.92 -22.77
C SER A 160 1.84 -12.97 -22.67
N LEU A 161 1.61 -11.65 -22.81
CA LEU A 161 2.65 -10.65 -22.61
C LEU A 161 3.09 -10.61 -21.15
N GLN A 162 2.16 -10.59 -20.21
CA GLN A 162 2.43 -10.65 -18.77
C GLN A 162 3.23 -11.89 -18.40
N ASP A 163 2.83 -13.05 -18.89
CA ASP A 163 3.55 -14.32 -18.65
C ASP A 163 4.98 -14.28 -19.18
N MET A 164 5.21 -13.56 -20.28
CA MET A 164 6.55 -13.42 -20.86
C MET A 164 7.44 -12.45 -20.09
N ILE A 165 6.88 -11.31 -19.63
CA ILE A 165 7.67 -10.24 -19.03
C ILE A 165 7.71 -10.27 -17.49
N ALA A 166 6.79 -10.98 -16.81
CA ALA A 166 6.80 -11.06 -15.36
C ALA A 166 7.99 -11.91 -14.88
N PRO A 167 8.95 -11.31 -14.16
CA PRO A 167 10.16 -12.02 -13.72
C PRO A 167 9.89 -12.94 -12.52
N LEU A 168 8.91 -12.60 -11.69
CA LEU A 168 8.58 -13.25 -10.43
C LEU A 168 7.05 -13.45 -10.29
N PRO A 169 6.42 -14.27 -11.17
CA PRO A 169 4.99 -14.51 -11.09
C PRO A 169 4.65 -15.19 -9.76
N ASP A 170 3.60 -14.72 -9.09
CA ASP A 170 3.13 -15.23 -7.80
C ASP A 170 4.25 -15.38 -6.75
N TYR A 171 5.16 -14.40 -6.73
CA TYR A 171 6.36 -14.40 -5.87
C TYR A 171 7.29 -15.59 -6.07
N SER A 172 7.15 -16.35 -7.17
CA SER A 172 7.98 -17.50 -7.52
C SER A 172 9.06 -17.14 -8.55
N ILE A 173 10.17 -17.89 -8.56
CA ILE A 173 11.23 -17.73 -9.56
C ILE A 173 10.92 -18.68 -10.72
N LYS A 174 10.78 -18.14 -11.94
CA LYS A 174 10.51 -18.95 -13.14
C LYS A 174 11.58 -20.01 -13.38
N GLY A 175 11.16 -21.24 -13.56
CA GLY A 175 11.99 -22.33 -14.09
C GLY A 175 12.84 -23.09 -13.07
N GLU A 176 12.75 -22.81 -11.78
CA GLU A 176 13.54 -23.52 -10.77
C GLU A 176 12.69 -24.01 -9.59
N THR A 177 13.06 -25.18 -9.06
CA THR A 177 12.41 -25.81 -7.88
C THR A 177 12.98 -25.19 -6.59
N TYR A 178 12.93 -23.87 -6.45
CA TYR A 178 13.26 -23.23 -5.19
C TYR A 178 12.10 -23.37 -4.19
N SER A 179 12.44 -23.34 -2.91
CA SER A 179 11.41 -23.29 -1.88
C SER A 179 10.57 -22.00 -2.04
N GLU A 180 9.28 -22.09 -1.84
CA GLU A 180 8.34 -20.96 -1.88
C GLU A 180 8.83 -19.75 -1.07
N ASN A 181 9.44 -19.99 0.07
CA ASN A 181 10.05 -18.97 0.92
C ASN A 181 11.18 -18.18 0.25
N MET A 182 11.99 -18.82 -0.61
CA MET A 182 13.07 -18.12 -1.33
C MET A 182 12.50 -17.17 -2.39
N GLY A 183 11.48 -17.58 -3.11
CA GLY A 183 10.79 -16.74 -4.07
C GLY A 183 10.20 -15.49 -3.41
N THR A 184 9.51 -15.67 -2.28
CA THR A 184 8.94 -14.59 -1.48
C THR A 184 10.02 -13.63 -0.97
N THR A 185 11.16 -14.14 -0.46
CA THR A 185 12.28 -13.29 -0.01
C THR A 185 12.86 -12.46 -1.15
N VAL A 186 13.15 -13.09 -2.29
CA VAL A 186 13.72 -12.39 -3.45
C VAL A 186 12.74 -11.32 -3.95
N SER A 187 11.46 -11.65 -4.07
CA SER A 187 10.43 -10.71 -4.50
C SER A 187 10.30 -9.53 -3.54
N GLY A 188 10.32 -9.77 -2.23
CA GLY A 188 10.26 -8.75 -1.19
C GLY A 188 11.46 -7.78 -1.23
N ILE A 189 12.68 -8.31 -1.38
CA ILE A 189 13.90 -7.49 -1.47
C ILE A 189 13.94 -6.70 -2.77
N VAL A 190 13.71 -7.35 -3.91
CA VAL A 190 13.73 -6.70 -5.23
C VAL A 190 12.64 -5.62 -5.32
N GLY A 191 11.42 -5.93 -4.88
CA GLY A 191 10.31 -4.98 -4.84
C GLY A 191 10.62 -3.76 -3.96
N SER A 192 11.20 -3.99 -2.77
CA SER A 192 11.61 -2.91 -1.87
C SER A 192 12.67 -1.99 -2.49
N ILE A 193 13.67 -2.55 -3.16
CA ILE A 193 14.72 -1.77 -3.85
C ILE A 193 14.13 -0.96 -5.00
N ILE A 194 13.27 -1.55 -5.82
CA ILE A 194 12.62 -0.86 -6.94
C ILE A 194 11.76 0.31 -6.42
N THR A 195 10.93 0.05 -5.40
CA THR A 195 10.06 1.08 -4.81
C THR A 195 10.87 2.22 -4.20
N LEU A 196 11.93 1.91 -3.45
CA LEU A 196 12.80 2.91 -2.87
C LEU A 196 13.49 3.75 -3.96
N THR A 197 14.03 3.10 -4.99
CA THR A 197 14.68 3.78 -6.12
C THR A 197 13.71 4.72 -6.82
N PHE A 198 12.50 4.25 -7.11
CA PHE A 198 11.47 5.06 -7.73
C PHE A 198 11.07 6.25 -6.84
N ALA A 199 10.86 6.05 -5.55
CA ALA A 199 10.53 7.11 -4.61
C ALA A 199 11.63 8.18 -4.52
N VAL A 200 12.91 7.77 -4.49
CA VAL A 200 14.06 8.68 -4.49
C VAL A 200 14.13 9.48 -5.78
N LEU A 201 13.99 8.83 -6.94
CA LEU A 201 14.01 9.51 -8.25
C LEU A 201 12.88 10.53 -8.38
N MET A 202 11.67 10.16 -7.98
CA MET A 202 10.52 11.08 -7.96
C MET A 202 10.77 12.25 -7.00
N GLY A 203 11.27 11.99 -5.80
CA GLY A 203 11.63 13.04 -4.83
C GLY A 203 12.65 14.02 -5.37
N MET A 204 13.71 13.54 -6.03
CA MET A 204 14.72 14.39 -6.66
C MET A 204 14.15 15.22 -7.83
N MET A 205 13.26 14.63 -8.62
CA MET A 205 12.64 15.32 -9.75
C MET A 205 11.76 16.48 -9.28
N PHE A 206 10.95 16.28 -8.25
CA PHE A 206 10.10 17.33 -7.70
C PHE A 206 10.89 18.37 -6.90
N SER A 207 11.92 17.97 -6.17
CA SER A 207 12.79 18.90 -5.43
C SER A 207 13.50 19.90 -6.37
N ARG A 208 14.03 19.44 -7.51
CA ARG A 208 14.69 20.30 -8.51
C ARG A 208 13.73 21.32 -9.13
N ARG A 209 12.44 21.02 -9.20
CA ARG A 209 11.43 21.92 -9.75
C ARG A 209 11.14 23.11 -8.82
N LYS A 210 11.23 22.92 -7.50
CA LYS A 210 11.00 23.95 -6.50
C LYS A 210 12.17 24.94 -6.35
N SER A 211 13.38 24.53 -6.71
CA SER A 211 14.59 25.38 -6.67
C SER A 211 14.74 26.33 -7.88
N ARG A 212 13.84 26.24 -8.87
CA ARG A 212 13.85 27.07 -10.10
C ARG A 212 12.72 28.11 -10.15
N GLN A 213 11.93 28.22 -9.11
CA GLN A 213 10.94 29.28 -8.86
C GLN A 213 11.39 30.16 -7.68
#